data_c69c4c452f88fb796950be8cc8e3cd2c
#
_entry.id   c69c4c452f88fb796950be8cc8e3cd2c
#
_cell.length_a   1.000
_cell.length_b   1.000
_cell.length_c   1.000
_cell.angle_alpha   90.00
_cell.angle_beta   90.00
_cell.angle_gamma   90.00
#
_symmetry.space_group_name_H-M   'P 1'
#
loop_
_entity.id
_entity.type
_entity.pdbx_description
1 polymer ?
#
loop_
_entity_poly.entity_id
_entity_poly.type
_entity_poly.pdbx_seq_one_letter_code
_entity_poly.pdbx_strand_id
1 'polypeptide(L)'
;MVRRRRSFGRLRECNGRWQAAYIGPDGNLHYAPQTFPEEFQAEGWLADERRKIDLGTWGAVESSDGITLRAYADRWIGQRQLRPRTEQHYRSMLNRLILPDLGDDKLVRLTPAKVREWHAGLGADKPTRNAHAYALLHAICQTAVQDEVLDANPCRIRAAMQTKRRRDVEVLTPAQVDKLAAKMPAELRASVILAAWCGLRWGETSELRRKDIPADCSVLRIRRAVTYRGGKFSVGEPKTAAGIRDVTVPPHIRPVLKAHLTKHVGKDGDSLLFADNDGTHLMADRYRTHWEKAREAIGKPTLRVHDLRHVGAVLAAQSGATTAELMHRLGHTTPVMALRYQHVAEGRDAEIAERLSRLAAAADTPSNE
;
A
#
# COMPACT_ATOMS: atom_id res chain seq x y z
N MET A 1 48.51 50.68 -18.46
CA MET A 1 47.75 49.96 -17.41
C MET A 1 48.18 48.52 -17.40
N VAL A 2 48.81 48.04 -16.32
CA VAL A 2 49.25 46.65 -16.18
C VAL A 2 48.02 45.78 -15.97
N ARG A 3 47.68 44.87 -16.90
CA ARG A 3 46.62 43.88 -16.74
C ARG A 3 46.97 42.98 -15.56
N ARG A 4 46.26 43.12 -14.44
CA ARG A 4 46.37 42.21 -13.29
C ARG A 4 46.06 40.77 -13.76
N ARG A 5 47.01 39.85 -13.56
CA ARG A 5 46.77 38.42 -13.81
C ARG A 5 45.64 37.94 -12.93
N ARG A 6 44.58 37.40 -13.53
CA ARG A 6 43.48 36.78 -12.81
C ARG A 6 43.93 35.54 -12.06
N SER A 7 43.38 35.33 -10.87
CA SER A 7 43.73 34.18 -10.03
C SER A 7 42.98 32.90 -10.45
N PHE A 8 41.90 33.02 -11.21
CA PHE A 8 41.10 31.90 -11.66
C PHE A 8 40.43 32.20 -13.02
N GLY A 9 40.49 31.23 -13.94
CA GLY A 9 39.90 31.29 -15.26
C GLY A 9 40.49 32.34 -16.21
N ARG A 10 39.96 32.38 -17.41
CA ARG A 10 40.32 33.33 -18.47
C ARG A 10 39.09 33.88 -19.17
N LEU A 11 39.13 35.12 -19.58
CA LEU A 11 38.17 35.77 -20.41
C LEU A 11 38.77 36.17 -21.74
N ARG A 12 37.96 36.03 -22.79
CA ARG A 12 38.32 36.44 -24.15
C ARG A 12 37.14 37.18 -24.77
N GLU A 13 37.38 38.35 -25.30
CA GLU A 13 36.41 39.05 -26.12
C GLU A 13 36.43 38.50 -27.55
N CYS A 14 35.26 38.17 -28.08
CA CYS A 14 35.06 37.67 -29.43
C CYS A 14 33.79 38.31 -29.99
N ASN A 15 33.90 39.06 -31.09
CA ASN A 15 32.80 39.73 -31.78
C ASN A 15 31.88 40.57 -30.86
N GLY A 16 32.46 41.36 -29.96
CA GLY A 16 31.75 42.21 -29.04
C GLY A 16 31.05 41.46 -27.91
N ARG A 17 31.40 40.18 -27.68
CA ARG A 17 30.88 39.36 -26.58
C ARG A 17 32.03 38.68 -25.82
N TRP A 18 31.79 38.37 -24.55
CA TRP A 18 32.78 37.77 -23.66
C TRP A 18 32.61 36.27 -23.54
N GLN A 19 33.69 35.51 -23.78
CA GLN A 19 33.76 34.08 -23.53
C GLN A 19 34.60 33.81 -22.27
N ALA A 20 34.06 33.02 -21.35
CA ALA A 20 34.74 32.61 -20.14
C ALA A 20 35.18 31.15 -20.23
N ALA A 21 36.35 30.83 -19.65
CA ALA A 21 36.86 29.47 -19.52
C ALA A 21 37.76 29.31 -18.29
N TYR A 22 37.82 28.11 -17.71
CA TYR A 22 38.72 27.78 -16.60
C TYR A 22 39.22 26.35 -16.73
N ILE A 23 40.28 26.00 -15.97
CA ILE A 23 40.74 24.61 -15.84
C ILE A 23 40.05 24.03 -14.59
N GLY A 24 39.29 22.95 -14.79
CA GLY A 24 38.60 22.25 -13.72
C GLY A 24 39.49 21.38 -12.86
N PRO A 25 39.02 20.82 -11.75
CA PRO A 25 39.75 19.84 -10.93
C PRO A 25 40.13 18.57 -11.69
N ASP A 26 39.46 18.27 -12.79
CA ASP A 26 39.78 17.17 -13.72
C ASP A 26 40.97 17.46 -14.65
N GLY A 27 41.58 18.66 -14.53
CA GLY A 27 42.70 19.10 -15.37
C GLY A 27 42.27 19.55 -16.78
N ASN A 28 41.01 19.50 -17.15
CA ASN A 28 40.52 19.89 -18.47
C ASN A 28 40.08 21.36 -18.51
N LEU A 29 40.03 21.90 -19.73
CA LEU A 29 39.58 23.25 -19.99
C LEU A 29 38.09 23.27 -20.23
N HIS A 30 37.33 23.98 -19.36
CA HIS A 30 35.88 24.15 -19.43
C HIS A 30 35.53 25.56 -19.93
N TYR A 31 34.58 25.62 -20.87
CA TYR A 31 34.07 26.86 -21.40
C TYR A 31 32.68 27.13 -20.82
N ALA A 32 32.34 28.41 -20.66
CA ALA A 32 30.96 28.79 -20.36
C ALA A 32 30.04 28.30 -21.50
N PRO A 33 28.82 27.82 -21.17
CA PRO A 33 27.91 27.29 -22.16
C PRO A 33 27.36 28.37 -23.11
N GLN A 34 27.59 29.64 -22.80
CA GLN A 34 27.18 30.79 -23.60
C GLN A 34 28.23 31.90 -23.52
N THR A 35 28.18 32.83 -24.49
CA THR A 35 28.96 34.08 -24.44
C THR A 35 28.11 35.17 -23.75
N PHE A 36 28.82 36.10 -23.06
CA PHE A 36 28.17 37.16 -22.28
C PHE A 36 28.25 38.51 -23.01
N PRO A 37 27.25 39.38 -22.92
CA PRO A 37 27.30 40.72 -23.48
C PRO A 37 28.38 41.59 -22.82
N GLU A 38 28.56 41.46 -21.50
CA GLU A 38 29.45 42.29 -20.68
C GLU A 38 30.48 41.45 -19.94
N GLU A 39 31.68 42.05 -19.72
CA GLU A 39 32.79 41.37 -19.03
C GLU A 39 32.42 40.93 -17.62
N PHE A 40 31.71 41.75 -16.84
CA PHE A 40 31.38 41.46 -15.46
C PHE A 40 30.44 40.25 -15.34
N GLN A 41 29.61 39.98 -16.35
CA GLN A 41 28.73 38.77 -16.36
C GLN A 41 29.57 37.50 -16.55
N ALA A 42 30.56 37.57 -17.40
CA ALA A 42 31.51 36.47 -17.60
C ALA A 42 32.40 36.23 -16.36
N GLU A 43 32.74 37.31 -15.63
CA GLU A 43 33.43 37.21 -14.34
C GLU A 43 32.54 36.58 -13.27
N GLY A 44 31.25 36.96 -13.21
CA GLY A 44 30.29 36.35 -12.32
C GLY A 44 30.19 34.84 -12.50
N TRP A 45 30.10 34.39 -13.75
CA TRP A 45 30.10 32.95 -14.04
C TRP A 45 31.40 32.25 -13.57
N LEU A 46 32.58 32.83 -13.78
CA LEU A 46 33.84 32.26 -13.27
C LEU A 46 33.88 32.22 -11.74
N ALA A 47 33.31 33.19 -11.06
CA ALA A 47 33.23 33.23 -9.60
C ALA A 47 32.34 32.12 -9.07
N ASP A 48 31.18 31.86 -9.72
CA ASP A 48 30.28 30.76 -9.38
C ASP A 48 30.94 29.40 -9.60
N GLU A 49 31.67 29.19 -10.70
CA GLU A 49 32.38 27.94 -10.95
C GLU A 49 33.50 27.71 -9.92
N ARG A 50 34.26 28.75 -9.56
CA ARG A 50 35.24 28.67 -8.49
C ARG A 50 34.60 28.29 -7.15
N ARG A 51 33.46 28.90 -6.81
CA ARG A 51 32.71 28.59 -5.58
C ARG A 51 32.29 27.12 -5.55
N LYS A 52 31.82 26.55 -6.67
CA LYS A 52 31.53 25.12 -6.78
C LYS A 52 32.74 24.23 -6.50
N ILE A 53 33.91 24.62 -7.03
CA ILE A 53 35.17 23.91 -6.78
C ILE A 53 35.56 23.99 -5.29
N ASP A 54 35.52 25.19 -4.71
CA ASP A 54 35.91 25.44 -3.32
C ASP A 54 34.94 24.71 -2.32
N LEU A 55 33.65 24.52 -2.68
CA LEU A 55 32.67 23.78 -1.91
C LEU A 55 32.69 22.26 -2.18
N GLY A 56 33.55 21.77 -3.08
CA GLY A 56 33.62 20.35 -3.46
C GLY A 56 32.38 19.85 -4.24
N THR A 57 31.53 20.76 -4.75
CA THR A 57 30.33 20.45 -5.53
C THR A 57 30.56 20.50 -7.04
N TRP A 58 31.80 20.78 -7.47
CA TRP A 58 32.15 20.81 -8.88
C TRP A 58 32.08 19.40 -9.49
N GLY A 59 31.44 19.27 -10.64
CA GLY A 59 31.22 17.97 -11.29
C GLY A 59 30.11 17.11 -10.70
N ALA A 60 29.58 17.45 -9.53
CA ALA A 60 28.41 16.77 -8.97
C ALA A 60 27.13 17.08 -9.76
N VAL A 61 27.15 18.12 -10.57
CA VAL A 61 25.96 18.63 -11.31
C VAL A 61 25.85 18.05 -12.73
N GLU A 62 26.90 17.45 -13.30
CA GLU A 62 26.79 16.87 -14.65
C GLU A 62 25.84 15.68 -14.76
N SER A 63 25.55 15.00 -13.64
CA SER A 63 24.60 13.89 -13.65
C SER A 63 23.14 14.30 -13.47
N SER A 64 22.84 15.49 -12.92
CA SER A 64 21.46 15.87 -12.59
C SER A 64 20.76 16.65 -13.71
N ASP A 65 21.47 17.50 -14.41
CA ASP A 65 20.89 18.37 -15.45
C ASP A 65 20.44 17.61 -16.72
N GLY A 66 20.92 16.37 -16.85
CA GLY A 66 20.61 15.47 -17.96
C GLY A 66 19.67 14.31 -17.67
N ILE A 67 19.43 13.94 -16.41
CA ILE A 67 18.65 12.74 -16.07
C ILE A 67 17.17 12.93 -16.41
N THR A 68 16.59 11.96 -17.13
CA THR A 68 15.14 11.94 -17.41
C THR A 68 14.37 11.40 -16.21
N LEU A 69 13.06 11.73 -16.12
CA LEU A 69 12.20 11.14 -15.11
C LEU A 69 12.21 9.61 -15.19
N ARG A 70 12.25 9.04 -16.39
CA ARG A 70 12.34 7.59 -16.64
C ARG A 70 13.57 6.98 -15.97
N ALA A 71 14.74 7.51 -16.28
CA ALA A 71 16.00 6.99 -15.75
C ALA A 71 16.10 7.16 -14.22
N TYR A 72 15.61 8.30 -13.68
CA TYR A 72 15.59 8.54 -12.26
C TYR A 72 14.59 7.59 -11.53
N ALA A 73 13.39 7.38 -12.10
CA ALA A 73 12.39 6.49 -11.52
C ALA A 73 12.86 5.02 -11.50
N ASP A 74 13.56 4.56 -12.53
CA ASP A 74 14.14 3.21 -12.56
C ASP A 74 15.22 3.04 -11.50
N ARG A 75 16.11 4.03 -11.34
CA ARG A 75 17.10 4.05 -10.26
C ARG A 75 16.44 4.08 -8.89
N TRP A 76 15.43 4.91 -8.70
CA TRP A 76 14.66 5.05 -7.47
C TRP A 76 14.00 3.74 -7.03
N ILE A 77 13.43 2.97 -7.96
CA ILE A 77 12.87 1.63 -7.66
C ILE A 77 13.99 0.64 -7.31
N GLY A 78 15.08 0.62 -8.08
CA GLY A 78 16.19 -0.32 -7.90
C GLY A 78 16.93 -0.17 -6.56
N GLN A 79 16.97 1.05 -6.01
CA GLN A 79 17.61 1.34 -4.73
C GLN A 79 16.75 1.01 -3.51
N ARG A 80 15.49 0.60 -3.69
CA ARG A 80 14.56 0.33 -2.60
C ARG A 80 14.33 -1.17 -2.41
N GLN A 81 14.33 -1.62 -1.17
CA GLN A 81 13.92 -2.97 -0.80
C GLN A 81 12.38 -3.07 -0.83
N LEU A 82 11.81 -3.09 -2.02
CA LEU A 82 10.37 -3.22 -2.20
C LEU A 82 9.96 -4.69 -2.20
N ARG A 83 8.81 -4.98 -1.59
CA ARG A 83 8.20 -6.30 -1.78
C ARG A 83 7.85 -6.47 -3.27
N PRO A 84 8.01 -7.66 -3.86
CA PRO A 84 7.82 -7.90 -5.29
C PRO A 84 6.49 -7.36 -5.84
N ARG A 85 5.39 -7.45 -5.07
CA ARG A 85 4.08 -6.92 -5.47
C ARG A 85 4.07 -5.39 -5.55
N THR A 86 4.74 -4.71 -4.62
CA THR A 86 4.81 -3.24 -4.61
C THR A 86 5.65 -2.75 -5.78
N GLU A 87 6.78 -3.38 -6.03
CA GLU A 87 7.63 -3.05 -7.17
C GLU A 87 6.90 -3.19 -8.51
N GLN A 88 6.24 -4.32 -8.74
CA GLN A 88 5.45 -4.51 -9.96
C GLN A 88 4.33 -3.48 -10.11
N HIS A 89 3.66 -3.15 -9.00
CA HIS A 89 2.60 -2.14 -9.01
C HIS A 89 3.16 -0.77 -9.38
N TYR A 90 4.31 -0.38 -8.82
CA TYR A 90 4.98 0.87 -9.15
C TYR A 90 5.44 0.89 -10.62
N ARG A 91 6.11 -0.18 -11.09
CA ARG A 91 6.48 -0.30 -12.51
C ARG A 91 5.28 -0.23 -13.45
N SER A 92 4.18 -0.88 -13.08
CA SER A 92 2.94 -0.82 -13.88
C SER A 92 2.35 0.60 -13.92
N MET A 93 2.35 1.33 -12.80
CA MET A 93 1.87 2.73 -12.77
C MET A 93 2.81 3.66 -13.56
N LEU A 94 4.12 3.51 -13.38
CA LEU A 94 5.10 4.26 -14.16
C LEU A 94 4.87 4.05 -15.66
N ASN A 95 4.91 2.81 -16.13
CA ASN A 95 4.88 2.50 -17.56
C ASN A 95 3.54 2.84 -18.23
N ARG A 96 2.42 2.78 -17.49
CA ARG A 96 1.10 2.98 -18.08
C ARG A 96 0.53 4.37 -17.91
N LEU A 97 0.97 5.12 -16.88
CA LEU A 97 0.30 6.35 -16.48
C LEU A 97 1.22 7.56 -16.37
N ILE A 98 2.52 7.37 -16.08
CA ILE A 98 3.43 8.48 -15.80
C ILE A 98 4.42 8.66 -16.94
N LEU A 99 5.17 7.62 -17.28
CA LEU A 99 6.26 7.68 -18.25
C LEU A 99 5.83 7.93 -19.70
N PRO A 100 4.61 7.57 -20.17
CA PRO A 100 4.18 7.95 -21.51
C PRO A 100 4.19 9.45 -21.74
N ASP A 101 3.80 10.25 -20.74
CA ASP A 101 3.67 11.69 -20.89
C ASP A 101 4.86 12.48 -20.31
N LEU A 102 5.50 11.96 -19.27
CA LEU A 102 6.52 12.69 -18.51
C LEU A 102 7.91 12.00 -18.52
N GLY A 103 8.00 10.78 -19.04
CA GLY A 103 9.18 9.93 -18.87
C GLY A 103 10.46 10.49 -19.50
N ASP A 104 10.32 11.09 -20.67
CA ASP A 104 11.46 11.57 -21.46
C ASP A 104 11.85 13.03 -21.13
N ASP A 105 11.07 13.66 -20.24
CA ASP A 105 11.44 14.97 -19.73
C ASP A 105 12.63 14.89 -18.80
N LYS A 106 13.50 15.86 -18.90
CA LYS A 106 14.55 16.11 -17.89
C LYS A 106 13.86 16.42 -16.56
N LEU A 107 14.28 15.74 -15.51
CA LEU A 107 13.65 15.86 -14.18
C LEU A 107 13.60 17.32 -13.69
N VAL A 108 14.71 18.07 -13.87
CA VAL A 108 14.80 19.49 -13.53
C VAL A 108 13.85 20.40 -14.31
N ARG A 109 13.32 19.95 -15.44
CA ARG A 109 12.34 20.70 -16.24
C ARG A 109 10.90 20.35 -15.93
N LEU A 110 10.65 19.44 -14.97
CA LEU A 110 9.31 19.04 -14.57
C LEU A 110 8.66 20.14 -13.72
N THR A 111 7.83 20.96 -14.35
CA THR A 111 7.15 22.09 -13.69
C THR A 111 5.83 21.68 -13.05
N PRO A 112 5.35 22.45 -12.04
CA PRO A 112 4.00 22.22 -11.47
C PRO A 112 2.87 22.35 -12.50
N ALA A 113 3.06 23.17 -13.55
CA ALA A 113 2.08 23.29 -14.64
C ALA A 113 1.98 21.98 -15.43
N LYS A 114 3.12 21.41 -15.83
CA LYS A 114 3.18 20.15 -16.56
C LYS A 114 2.61 18.96 -15.76
N VAL A 115 2.90 18.92 -14.45
CA VAL A 115 2.29 17.91 -13.55
C VAL A 115 0.77 18.08 -13.46
N ARG A 116 0.23 19.31 -13.46
CA ARG A 116 -1.22 19.54 -13.49
C ARG A 116 -1.85 19.08 -14.79
N GLU A 117 -1.22 19.39 -15.93
CA GLU A 117 -1.68 18.97 -17.26
C GLU A 117 -1.72 17.44 -17.37
N TRP A 118 -0.63 16.77 -17.02
CA TRP A 118 -0.59 15.31 -16.94
C TRP A 118 -1.69 14.73 -16.05
N HIS A 119 -1.85 15.26 -14.84
CA HIS A 119 -2.86 14.77 -13.90
C HIS A 119 -4.29 14.95 -14.43
N ALA A 120 -4.57 16.05 -15.11
CA ALA A 120 -5.86 16.30 -15.77
C ALA A 120 -6.09 15.31 -16.91
N GLY A 121 -5.06 14.97 -17.68
CA GLY A 121 -5.09 13.99 -18.76
C GLY A 121 -5.42 12.56 -18.31
N LEU A 122 -5.21 12.21 -17.04
CA LEU A 122 -5.59 10.90 -16.49
C LEU A 122 -7.11 10.67 -16.46
N GLY A 123 -7.92 11.71 -16.63
CA GLY A 123 -9.38 11.67 -16.59
C GLY A 123 -9.96 11.46 -15.20
N ALA A 124 -11.30 11.56 -15.09
CA ALA A 124 -12.00 11.48 -13.79
C ALA A 124 -12.48 10.06 -13.41
N ASP A 125 -12.51 9.12 -14.35
CA ASP A 125 -13.19 7.82 -14.20
C ASP A 125 -12.58 6.91 -13.14
N LYS A 126 -11.28 7.04 -12.88
CA LYS A 126 -10.51 6.16 -12.00
C LYS A 126 -9.76 6.94 -10.91
N PRO A 127 -10.45 7.68 -10.02
CA PRO A 127 -9.82 8.60 -9.08
C PRO A 127 -8.84 7.93 -8.12
N THR A 128 -9.10 6.71 -7.67
CA THR A 128 -8.16 5.95 -6.81
C THR A 128 -6.87 5.61 -7.54
N ARG A 129 -6.97 5.17 -8.81
CA ARG A 129 -5.80 4.90 -9.65
C ARG A 129 -4.96 6.17 -9.85
N ASN A 130 -5.63 7.27 -10.17
CA ASN A 130 -4.98 8.56 -10.41
C ASN A 130 -4.29 9.08 -9.14
N ALA A 131 -4.95 8.97 -7.98
CA ALA A 131 -4.35 9.35 -6.71
C ALA A 131 -3.10 8.50 -6.37
N HIS A 132 -3.10 7.21 -6.67
CA HIS A 132 -1.92 6.36 -6.48
C HIS A 132 -0.79 6.72 -7.45
N ALA A 133 -1.10 7.00 -8.72
CA ALA A 133 -0.10 7.44 -9.70
C ALA A 133 0.52 8.78 -9.28
N TYR A 134 -0.31 9.73 -8.85
CA TYR A 134 0.16 11.02 -8.35
C TYR A 134 1.02 10.88 -7.09
N ALA A 135 0.62 10.03 -6.14
CA ALA A 135 1.39 9.75 -4.93
C ALA A 135 2.77 9.11 -5.25
N LEU A 136 2.83 8.25 -6.26
CA LEU A 136 4.10 7.67 -6.72
C LEU A 136 5.01 8.73 -7.34
N LEU A 137 4.50 9.57 -8.25
CA LEU A 137 5.26 10.67 -8.84
C LEU A 137 5.75 11.64 -7.76
N HIS A 138 4.86 12.01 -6.82
CA HIS A 138 5.22 12.87 -5.68
C HIS A 138 6.37 12.27 -4.85
N ALA A 139 6.31 10.97 -4.55
CA ALA A 139 7.36 10.29 -3.77
C ALA A 139 8.70 10.26 -4.49
N ILE A 140 8.70 10.04 -5.82
CA ILE A 140 9.91 10.08 -6.65
C ILE A 140 10.51 11.49 -6.65
N CYS A 141 9.69 12.51 -6.92
CA CYS A 141 10.14 13.90 -6.93
C CYS A 141 10.58 14.36 -5.54
N GLN A 142 9.94 13.88 -4.46
CA GLN A 142 10.36 14.20 -3.10
C GLN A 142 11.74 13.63 -2.76
N THR A 143 12.05 12.43 -3.24
CA THR A 143 13.40 11.87 -3.12
C THR A 143 14.40 12.67 -3.96
N ALA A 144 14.00 13.11 -5.16
CA ALA A 144 14.86 13.95 -6.00
C ALA A 144 15.19 15.31 -5.35
N VAL A 145 14.27 15.85 -4.52
CA VAL A 145 14.58 17.04 -3.69
C VAL A 145 15.57 16.69 -2.58
N GLN A 146 15.44 15.52 -1.94
CA GLN A 146 16.37 15.07 -0.91
C GLN A 146 17.76 14.74 -1.48
N ASP A 147 17.83 14.29 -2.73
CA ASP A 147 19.06 14.03 -3.49
C ASP A 147 19.65 15.31 -4.13
N GLU A 148 19.06 16.49 -3.84
CA GLU A 148 19.47 17.80 -4.40
C GLU A 148 19.43 17.87 -5.94
N VAL A 149 18.64 16.98 -6.57
CA VAL A 149 18.40 16.97 -8.03
C VAL A 149 17.29 17.98 -8.40
N LEU A 150 16.39 18.27 -7.47
CA LEU A 150 15.31 19.26 -7.61
C LEU A 150 15.36 20.24 -6.44
N ASP A 151 15.21 21.52 -6.71
CA ASP A 151 15.07 22.56 -5.66
C ASP A 151 13.74 22.41 -4.89
N ALA A 152 12.68 21.99 -5.57
CA ALA A 152 11.36 21.81 -4.97
C ALA A 152 10.54 20.76 -5.71
N ASN A 153 9.66 20.10 -4.96
CA ASN A 153 8.75 19.10 -5.53
C ASN A 153 7.68 19.77 -6.43
N PRO A 154 7.60 19.39 -7.72
CA PRO A 154 6.62 19.97 -8.66
C PRO A 154 5.18 19.45 -8.42
N CYS A 155 5.00 18.39 -7.64
CA CYS A 155 3.70 17.79 -7.32
C CYS A 155 2.96 18.59 -6.25
N ARG A 156 2.29 19.70 -6.63
CA ARG A 156 1.67 20.67 -5.71
C ARG A 156 0.13 20.68 -5.75
N ILE A 157 -0.53 19.66 -6.34
CA ILE A 157 -1.99 19.58 -6.40
C ILE A 157 -2.54 19.15 -5.04
N ARG A 158 -3.31 20.03 -4.39
CA ARG A 158 -3.97 19.73 -3.11
C ARG A 158 -4.90 18.53 -3.26
N ALA A 159 -4.89 17.63 -2.29
CA ALA A 159 -5.75 16.45 -2.21
C ALA A 159 -5.64 15.45 -3.38
N ALA A 160 -4.74 15.64 -4.36
CA ALA A 160 -4.59 14.69 -5.49
C ALA A 160 -4.19 13.27 -5.05
N MET A 161 -3.55 13.13 -3.89
CA MET A 161 -3.22 11.83 -3.28
C MET A 161 -4.36 11.24 -2.45
N GLN A 162 -5.45 11.99 -2.22
CA GLN A 162 -6.56 11.52 -1.40
C GLN A 162 -7.55 10.72 -2.23
N THR A 163 -7.98 9.59 -1.68
CA THR A 163 -9.05 8.79 -2.26
C THR A 163 -10.31 8.96 -1.44
N LYS A 164 -11.36 9.52 -2.01
CA LYS A 164 -12.67 9.53 -1.36
C LYS A 164 -13.21 8.10 -1.32
N ARG A 165 -13.61 7.63 -0.16
CA ARG A 165 -14.32 6.35 -0.04
C ARG A 165 -15.67 6.49 -0.74
N ARG A 166 -15.86 5.72 -1.81
CA ARG A 166 -17.11 5.81 -2.63
C ARG A 166 -18.21 4.87 -2.16
N ARG A 167 -17.95 4.01 -1.15
CA ARG A 167 -18.87 2.96 -0.78
C ARG A 167 -18.88 2.73 0.72
N ASP A 168 -20.06 2.70 1.29
CA ASP A 168 -20.26 2.15 2.62
C ASP A 168 -20.17 0.62 2.57
N VAL A 169 -19.52 0.04 3.57
CA VAL A 169 -19.40 -1.40 3.69
C VAL A 169 -20.74 -1.93 4.18
N GLU A 170 -21.34 -2.78 3.38
CA GLU A 170 -22.55 -3.46 3.76
C GLU A 170 -22.23 -4.52 4.83
N VAL A 171 -22.88 -4.40 5.99
CA VAL A 171 -22.70 -5.34 7.09
C VAL A 171 -23.85 -6.35 7.09
N LEU A 172 -23.50 -7.63 6.97
CA LEU A 172 -24.47 -8.71 7.03
C LEU A 172 -24.84 -9.03 8.47
N THR A 173 -26.12 -9.33 8.71
CA THR A 173 -26.56 -9.95 9.96
C THR A 173 -26.09 -11.41 10.05
N PRO A 174 -26.01 -12.02 11.24
CA PRO A 174 -25.71 -13.45 11.41
C PRO A 174 -26.55 -14.35 10.49
N ALA A 175 -27.86 -14.13 10.43
CA ALA A 175 -28.77 -14.90 9.58
C ALA A 175 -28.47 -14.74 8.08
N GLN A 176 -28.00 -13.56 7.65
CA GLN A 176 -27.58 -13.34 6.26
C GLN A 176 -26.24 -14.03 5.95
N VAL A 177 -25.33 -14.12 6.91
CA VAL A 177 -24.09 -14.90 6.76
C VAL A 177 -24.42 -16.37 6.55
N ASP A 178 -25.32 -16.94 7.34
CA ASP A 178 -25.74 -18.33 7.20
C ASP A 178 -26.44 -18.59 5.85
N LYS A 179 -27.35 -17.70 5.44
CA LYS A 179 -27.97 -17.76 4.11
C LYS A 179 -26.96 -17.70 2.98
N LEU A 180 -25.98 -16.83 3.07
CA LEU A 180 -24.90 -16.72 2.08
C LEU A 180 -24.07 -18.01 2.02
N ALA A 181 -23.66 -18.52 3.18
CA ALA A 181 -22.91 -19.78 3.26
C ALA A 181 -23.70 -20.95 2.68
N ALA A 182 -25.01 -21.04 2.94
CA ALA A 182 -25.87 -22.09 2.39
C ALA A 182 -25.98 -22.06 0.85
N LYS A 183 -25.75 -20.91 0.22
CA LYS A 183 -25.75 -20.76 -1.24
C LYS A 183 -24.39 -21.11 -1.89
N MET A 184 -23.35 -21.27 -1.09
CA MET A 184 -22.04 -21.75 -1.58
C MET A 184 -22.04 -23.29 -1.72
N PRO A 185 -21.20 -23.85 -2.61
CA PRO A 185 -20.91 -25.27 -2.64
C PRO A 185 -20.50 -25.80 -1.25
N ALA A 186 -20.84 -27.04 -0.95
CA ALA A 186 -20.65 -27.61 0.39
C ALA A 186 -19.20 -27.50 0.90
N GLU A 187 -18.22 -27.73 0.01
CA GLU A 187 -16.79 -27.63 0.25
C GLU A 187 -16.29 -26.20 0.47
N LEU A 188 -17.09 -25.18 0.11
CA LEU A 188 -16.70 -23.78 0.27
C LEU A 188 -17.51 -23.04 1.36
N ARG A 189 -18.55 -23.66 1.93
CA ARG A 189 -19.42 -23.03 2.96
C ARG A 189 -18.65 -22.53 4.16
N ALA A 190 -17.73 -23.34 4.66
CA ALA A 190 -16.92 -22.99 5.83
C ALA A 190 -16.06 -21.77 5.59
N SER A 191 -15.66 -21.46 4.35
CA SER A 191 -14.86 -20.26 4.04
C SER A 191 -15.61 -18.96 4.34
N VAL A 192 -16.92 -18.93 4.04
CA VAL A 192 -17.81 -17.79 4.33
C VAL A 192 -17.96 -17.62 5.85
N ILE A 193 -18.23 -18.71 6.54
CA ILE A 193 -18.41 -18.71 8.00
C ILE A 193 -17.12 -18.24 8.70
N LEU A 194 -15.97 -18.81 8.34
CA LEU A 194 -14.71 -18.44 8.96
C LEU A 194 -14.30 -16.98 8.64
N ALA A 195 -14.51 -16.53 7.41
CA ALA A 195 -14.21 -15.15 7.04
C ALA A 195 -15.09 -14.15 7.81
N ALA A 196 -16.37 -14.46 8.00
CA ALA A 196 -17.32 -13.62 8.72
C ALA A 196 -17.10 -13.65 10.24
N TRP A 197 -16.98 -14.82 10.85
CA TRP A 197 -16.90 -14.94 12.31
C TRP A 197 -15.50 -14.80 12.89
N CYS A 198 -14.47 -15.18 12.13
CA CYS A 198 -13.08 -15.09 12.57
C CYS A 198 -12.32 -13.91 11.91
N GLY A 199 -12.93 -13.17 11.01
CA GLY A 199 -12.36 -11.97 10.39
C GLY A 199 -11.14 -12.24 9.51
N LEU A 200 -11.06 -13.39 8.84
CA LEU A 200 -9.92 -13.79 8.04
C LEU A 200 -9.80 -12.97 6.75
N ARG A 201 -8.57 -12.72 6.31
CA ARG A 201 -8.30 -12.22 4.96
C ARG A 201 -8.39 -13.37 3.95
N TRP A 202 -8.75 -13.07 2.70
CA TRP A 202 -8.82 -14.09 1.64
C TRP A 202 -7.55 -14.95 1.55
N GLY A 203 -6.36 -14.33 1.50
CA GLY A 203 -5.11 -15.08 1.43
C GLY A 203 -4.81 -15.92 2.67
N GLU A 204 -5.29 -15.53 3.86
CA GLU A 204 -5.21 -16.33 5.08
C GLU A 204 -6.17 -17.53 4.99
N THR A 205 -7.42 -17.30 4.57
CA THR A 205 -8.42 -18.35 4.38
C THR A 205 -7.96 -19.40 3.37
N SER A 206 -7.42 -18.94 2.23
CA SER A 206 -6.95 -19.83 1.15
C SER A 206 -5.70 -20.63 1.48
N GLU A 207 -4.89 -20.21 2.46
CA GLU A 207 -3.68 -20.93 2.90
C GLU A 207 -3.92 -21.74 4.19
N LEU A 208 -5.09 -21.66 4.81
CA LEU A 208 -5.36 -22.37 6.05
C LEU A 208 -5.28 -23.88 5.83
N ARG A 209 -4.51 -24.57 6.68
CA ARG A 209 -4.25 -26.01 6.58
C ARG A 209 -4.81 -26.76 7.78
N ARG A 210 -5.00 -28.07 7.64
CA ARG A 210 -5.48 -28.94 8.72
C ARG A 210 -4.67 -28.78 10.01
N LYS A 211 -3.35 -28.71 9.93
CA LYS A 211 -2.44 -28.55 11.10
C LYS A 211 -2.61 -27.25 11.86
N ASP A 212 -3.24 -26.26 11.25
CA ASP A 212 -3.48 -24.94 11.87
C ASP A 212 -4.70 -24.97 12.79
N ILE A 213 -5.42 -26.10 12.87
CA ILE A 213 -6.66 -26.26 13.62
C ILE A 213 -6.53 -27.45 14.55
N PRO A 214 -6.62 -27.28 15.87
CA PRO A 214 -6.65 -28.40 16.81
C PRO A 214 -7.92 -29.23 16.66
N ALA A 215 -7.92 -30.45 17.20
CA ALA A 215 -9.02 -31.42 17.05
C ALA A 215 -10.38 -30.92 17.59
N ASP A 216 -10.36 -30.07 18.60
CA ASP A 216 -11.54 -29.44 19.20
C ASP A 216 -12.06 -28.22 18.42
N CYS A 217 -11.37 -27.83 17.35
CA CYS A 217 -11.66 -26.67 16.52
C CYS A 217 -11.77 -25.34 17.32
N SER A 218 -11.07 -25.24 18.46
CA SER A 218 -11.17 -24.07 19.36
C SER A 218 -10.45 -22.83 18.83
N VAL A 219 -9.42 -22.99 17.98
CA VAL A 219 -8.57 -21.91 17.50
C VAL A 219 -8.14 -22.11 16.05
N LEU A 220 -7.93 -21.00 15.34
CA LEU A 220 -7.27 -20.95 14.03
C LEU A 220 -5.89 -20.32 14.21
N ARG A 221 -4.84 -21.03 13.87
CA ARG A 221 -3.45 -20.54 13.91
C ARG A 221 -3.08 -19.90 12.59
N ILE A 222 -3.15 -18.59 12.48
CA ILE A 222 -2.82 -17.85 11.27
C ILE A 222 -1.30 -17.64 11.24
N ARG A 223 -0.62 -18.38 10.38
CA ARG A 223 0.86 -18.35 10.26
C ARG A 223 1.32 -17.96 8.86
N ARG A 224 0.48 -18.17 7.87
CA ARG A 224 0.79 -18.01 6.44
C ARG A 224 -0.36 -17.33 5.72
N ALA A 225 -0.03 -16.80 4.55
CA ALA A 225 -1.02 -16.33 3.59
C ALA A 225 -0.52 -16.64 2.18
N VAL A 226 -1.44 -16.94 1.27
CA VAL A 226 -1.14 -17.17 -0.14
C VAL A 226 -1.53 -15.98 -0.98
N THR A 227 -0.73 -15.70 -2.01
CA THR A 227 -1.03 -14.74 -3.07
C THR A 227 -0.86 -15.43 -4.42
N TYR A 228 -1.77 -15.17 -5.36
CA TYR A 228 -1.64 -15.62 -6.74
C TYR A 228 -1.10 -14.51 -7.62
N ARG A 229 -0.07 -14.82 -8.44
CA ARG A 229 0.59 -13.81 -9.23
C ARG A 229 1.37 -14.39 -10.40
N GLY A 230 1.27 -13.77 -11.57
CA GLY A 230 2.03 -14.22 -12.75
C GLY A 230 1.84 -15.70 -13.06
N GLY A 231 0.64 -16.23 -12.86
CA GLY A 231 0.35 -17.64 -13.07
C GLY A 231 0.78 -18.60 -11.92
N LYS A 232 1.32 -18.05 -10.80
CA LYS A 232 1.85 -18.88 -9.70
C LYS A 232 1.32 -18.48 -8.34
N PHE A 233 1.08 -19.46 -7.49
CA PHE A 233 0.83 -19.24 -6.07
C PHE A 233 2.15 -19.03 -5.32
N SER A 234 2.17 -18.05 -4.43
CA SER A 234 3.29 -17.79 -3.53
C SER A 234 2.78 -17.77 -2.11
N VAL A 235 3.24 -18.70 -1.30
CA VAL A 235 2.96 -18.78 0.12
C VAL A 235 4.07 -18.07 0.88
N GLY A 236 3.68 -17.28 1.87
CA GLY A 236 4.63 -16.57 2.73
C GLY A 236 3.99 -16.13 4.03
N GLU A 237 4.78 -15.49 4.88
CA GLU A 237 4.27 -14.90 6.10
C GLU A 237 3.25 -13.79 5.80
N PRO A 238 2.31 -13.53 6.72
CA PRO A 238 1.43 -12.38 6.63
C PRO A 238 2.21 -11.08 6.46
N LYS A 239 1.57 -10.08 5.84
CA LYS A 239 2.21 -8.80 5.49
C LYS A 239 2.89 -8.08 6.68
N THR A 240 2.42 -8.33 7.90
CA THR A 240 2.88 -7.70 9.14
C THR A 240 2.99 -8.74 10.25
N ALA A 241 3.84 -8.52 11.24
CA ALA A 241 3.96 -9.38 12.42
C ALA A 241 2.60 -9.58 13.13
N ALA A 242 1.76 -8.54 13.21
CA ALA A 242 0.39 -8.63 13.76
C ALA A 242 -0.52 -9.58 12.94
N GLY A 243 -0.12 -9.94 11.72
CA GLY A 243 -0.83 -10.94 10.92
C GLY A 243 -0.63 -12.37 11.41
N ILE A 244 0.49 -12.66 12.09
CA ILE A 244 0.75 -13.94 12.76
C ILE A 244 -0.01 -13.90 14.09
N ARG A 245 -1.07 -14.68 14.20
CA ARG A 245 -1.97 -14.65 15.35
C ARG A 245 -2.76 -15.93 15.50
N ASP A 246 -3.33 -16.11 16.68
CA ASP A 246 -4.31 -17.13 16.98
C ASP A 246 -5.69 -16.48 17.08
N VAL A 247 -6.68 -17.06 16.40
CA VAL A 247 -8.07 -16.56 16.41
C VAL A 247 -8.95 -17.60 17.06
N THR A 248 -9.47 -17.32 18.25
CA THR A 248 -10.46 -18.18 18.92
C THR A 248 -11.71 -18.32 18.08
N VAL A 249 -12.11 -19.56 17.82
CA VAL A 249 -13.28 -19.89 17.03
C VAL A 249 -14.52 -19.86 17.93
N PRO A 250 -15.54 -19.05 17.59
CA PRO A 250 -16.79 -19.02 18.35
C PRO A 250 -17.42 -20.42 18.47
N PRO A 251 -17.89 -20.82 19.67
CA PRO A 251 -18.39 -22.18 19.90
C PRO A 251 -19.45 -22.68 18.89
N HIS A 252 -20.36 -21.79 18.48
CA HIS A 252 -21.48 -22.13 17.58
C HIS A 252 -21.05 -22.52 16.16
N ILE A 253 -19.85 -22.12 15.70
CA ILE A 253 -19.35 -22.51 14.37
C ILE A 253 -18.36 -23.67 14.39
N ARG A 254 -17.91 -24.13 15.58
CA ARG A 254 -16.98 -25.29 15.69
C ARG A 254 -17.55 -26.56 15.08
N PRO A 255 -18.84 -26.91 15.25
CA PRO A 255 -19.43 -28.09 14.58
C PRO A 255 -19.36 -28.01 13.06
N VAL A 256 -19.58 -26.81 12.47
CA VAL A 256 -19.47 -26.59 11.03
C VAL A 256 -18.03 -26.83 10.56
N LEU A 257 -17.04 -26.30 11.29
CA LEU A 257 -15.62 -26.47 10.98
C LEU A 257 -15.21 -27.94 11.11
N LYS A 258 -15.64 -28.65 12.16
CA LYS A 258 -15.37 -30.06 12.37
C LYS A 258 -15.95 -30.93 11.24
N ALA A 259 -17.19 -30.66 10.85
CA ALA A 259 -17.82 -31.35 9.72
C ALA A 259 -17.08 -31.09 8.40
N HIS A 260 -16.64 -29.86 8.18
CA HIS A 260 -15.84 -29.51 7.01
C HIS A 260 -14.50 -30.26 6.96
N LEU A 261 -13.75 -30.26 8.08
CA LEU A 261 -12.50 -31.01 8.20
C LEU A 261 -12.67 -32.50 7.95
N THR A 262 -13.78 -33.08 8.36
CA THR A 262 -14.05 -34.51 8.18
C THR A 262 -14.44 -34.85 6.75
N LYS A 263 -15.24 -34.01 6.09
CA LYS A 263 -15.85 -34.32 4.79
C LYS A 263 -15.06 -33.84 3.58
N HIS A 264 -14.32 -32.73 3.71
CA HIS A 264 -13.78 -31.99 2.57
C HIS A 264 -12.27 -31.76 2.63
N VAL A 265 -11.60 -32.11 3.74
CA VAL A 265 -10.17 -31.85 3.92
C VAL A 265 -9.41 -33.16 4.04
N GLY A 266 -8.31 -33.30 3.29
CA GLY A 266 -7.42 -34.42 3.36
C GLY A 266 -6.93 -34.68 4.80
N LYS A 267 -6.48 -35.90 5.10
CA LYS A 267 -6.03 -36.30 6.47
C LYS A 267 -4.66 -35.76 6.83
N ASP A 268 -3.84 -35.44 5.85
CA ASP A 268 -2.52 -34.86 6.06
C ASP A 268 -2.58 -33.46 6.70
N GLY A 269 -1.64 -33.18 7.60
CA GLY A 269 -1.58 -31.90 8.28
C GLY A 269 -1.40 -30.70 7.34
N ASP A 270 -0.76 -30.90 6.20
CA ASP A 270 -0.55 -29.88 5.18
C ASP A 270 -1.71 -29.74 4.17
N SER A 271 -2.76 -30.58 4.28
CA SER A 271 -3.95 -30.45 3.44
C SER A 271 -4.62 -29.10 3.63
N LEU A 272 -4.86 -28.39 2.53
CA LEU A 272 -5.57 -27.12 2.52
C LEU A 272 -7.04 -27.32 2.92
N LEU A 273 -7.60 -26.36 3.69
CA LEU A 273 -9.03 -26.38 4.03
C LEU A 273 -9.91 -26.17 2.82
N PHE A 274 -9.45 -25.35 1.90
CA PHE A 274 -10.18 -24.96 0.68
C PHE A 274 -9.25 -25.15 -0.51
N ALA A 275 -9.17 -26.38 -0.98
CA ALA A 275 -8.35 -26.75 -2.12
C ALA A 275 -9.16 -26.75 -3.42
N ASP A 276 -8.46 -26.71 -4.53
CA ASP A 276 -8.99 -27.08 -5.84
C ASP A 276 -9.08 -28.60 -5.97
N ASN A 277 -9.65 -29.13 -7.05
CA ASN A 277 -9.89 -30.55 -7.23
C ASN A 277 -8.61 -31.41 -7.25
N ASP A 278 -7.49 -30.80 -7.60
CA ASP A 278 -6.16 -31.41 -7.61
C ASP A 278 -5.40 -31.27 -6.28
N GLY A 279 -6.05 -30.74 -5.25
CA GLY A 279 -5.43 -30.50 -3.92
C GLY A 279 -4.56 -29.24 -3.86
N THR A 280 -4.44 -28.49 -4.95
CA THR A 280 -3.71 -27.21 -4.98
C THR A 280 -4.57 -26.05 -4.44
N HIS A 281 -3.98 -24.87 -4.35
CA HIS A 281 -4.71 -23.67 -3.92
C HIS A 281 -5.86 -23.35 -4.85
N LEU A 282 -7.01 -23.04 -4.26
CA LEU A 282 -8.22 -22.65 -4.98
C LEU A 282 -8.00 -21.36 -5.76
N MET A 283 -8.24 -21.39 -7.06
CA MET A 283 -8.20 -20.22 -7.93
C MET A 283 -9.28 -19.20 -7.54
N ALA A 284 -8.89 -17.93 -7.42
CA ALA A 284 -9.81 -16.86 -7.05
C ALA A 284 -10.98 -16.71 -8.03
N ASP A 285 -10.76 -16.98 -9.31
CA ASP A 285 -11.80 -16.90 -10.34
C ASP A 285 -12.86 -18.00 -10.18
N ARG A 286 -12.44 -19.22 -9.82
CA ARG A 286 -13.35 -20.31 -9.50
C ARG A 286 -14.19 -19.99 -8.27
N TYR A 287 -13.57 -19.52 -7.19
CA TYR A 287 -14.30 -19.08 -6.01
C TYR A 287 -15.28 -17.94 -6.34
N ARG A 288 -14.84 -16.97 -7.14
CA ARG A 288 -15.65 -15.81 -7.54
C ARG A 288 -16.93 -16.22 -8.27
N THR A 289 -16.88 -17.20 -9.15
CA THR A 289 -18.07 -17.70 -9.87
C THR A 289 -19.16 -18.19 -8.91
N HIS A 290 -18.80 -18.94 -7.86
CA HIS A 290 -19.73 -19.39 -6.82
C HIS A 290 -20.17 -18.25 -5.91
N TRP A 291 -19.25 -17.35 -5.55
CA TRP A 291 -19.51 -16.18 -4.73
C TRP A 291 -20.53 -15.23 -5.37
N GLU A 292 -20.39 -14.93 -6.65
CA GLU A 292 -21.30 -14.04 -7.36
C GLU A 292 -22.72 -14.58 -7.37
N LYS A 293 -22.92 -15.86 -7.65
CA LYS A 293 -24.22 -16.53 -7.58
C LYS A 293 -24.79 -16.49 -6.15
N ALA A 294 -23.97 -16.76 -5.15
CA ALA A 294 -24.41 -16.81 -3.76
C ALA A 294 -24.83 -15.41 -3.23
N ARG A 295 -24.06 -14.37 -3.51
CA ARG A 295 -24.38 -12.99 -3.09
C ARG A 295 -25.63 -12.45 -3.79
N GLU A 296 -25.83 -12.76 -5.07
CA GLU A 296 -27.02 -12.40 -5.82
C GLU A 296 -28.28 -13.10 -5.24
N ALA A 297 -28.16 -14.39 -4.92
CA ALA A 297 -29.26 -15.17 -4.34
C ALA A 297 -29.73 -14.67 -2.97
N ILE A 298 -28.91 -13.89 -2.25
CA ILE A 298 -29.30 -13.25 -0.99
C ILE A 298 -29.65 -11.76 -1.15
N GLY A 299 -29.74 -11.24 -2.40
CA GLY A 299 -30.04 -9.85 -2.70
C GLY A 299 -28.92 -8.87 -2.37
N LYS A 300 -27.63 -9.30 -2.42
CA LYS A 300 -26.46 -8.49 -2.09
C LYS A 300 -25.44 -8.45 -3.25
N PRO A 301 -25.83 -8.00 -4.46
CA PRO A 301 -24.99 -8.14 -5.67
C PRO A 301 -23.67 -7.38 -5.61
N THR A 302 -23.53 -6.40 -4.70
CA THR A 302 -22.33 -5.60 -4.56
C THR A 302 -21.37 -6.10 -3.47
N LEU A 303 -21.77 -7.12 -2.68
CA LEU A 303 -21.00 -7.68 -1.59
C LEU A 303 -19.68 -8.29 -2.11
N ARG A 304 -18.56 -7.97 -1.46
CA ARG A 304 -17.24 -8.51 -1.79
C ARG A 304 -16.82 -9.53 -0.73
N VAL A 305 -16.00 -10.49 -1.12
CA VAL A 305 -15.44 -11.48 -0.18
C VAL A 305 -14.77 -10.81 1.02
N HIS A 306 -14.05 -9.71 0.78
CA HIS A 306 -13.37 -8.96 1.86
C HIS A 306 -14.35 -8.27 2.82
N ASP A 307 -15.58 -8.02 2.40
CA ASP A 307 -16.60 -7.40 3.25
C ASP A 307 -17.01 -8.33 4.40
N LEU A 308 -16.85 -9.67 4.25
CA LEU A 308 -17.05 -10.63 5.35
C LEU A 308 -16.12 -10.35 6.53
N ARG A 309 -14.90 -9.96 6.28
CA ARG A 309 -13.99 -9.56 7.37
C ARG A 309 -14.46 -8.27 8.06
N HIS A 310 -15.08 -7.36 7.33
CA HIS A 310 -15.72 -6.19 7.94
C HIS A 310 -16.92 -6.60 8.79
N VAL A 311 -17.73 -7.58 8.34
CA VAL A 311 -18.79 -8.18 9.14
C VAL A 311 -18.23 -8.72 10.46
N GLY A 312 -17.15 -9.52 10.41
CA GLY A 312 -16.50 -10.05 11.62
C GLY A 312 -16.00 -8.98 12.58
N ALA A 313 -15.47 -7.87 12.03
CA ALA A 313 -15.04 -6.74 12.84
C ALA A 313 -16.21 -6.04 13.55
N VAL A 314 -17.34 -5.83 12.82
CA VAL A 314 -18.55 -5.23 13.37
C VAL A 314 -19.17 -6.12 14.43
N LEU A 315 -19.35 -7.41 14.16
CA LEU A 315 -19.90 -8.36 15.13
C LEU A 315 -19.05 -8.44 16.41
N ALA A 316 -17.74 -8.45 16.30
CA ALA A 316 -16.83 -8.41 17.45
C ALA A 316 -16.95 -7.07 18.23
N ALA A 317 -17.05 -5.93 17.55
CA ALA A 317 -17.28 -4.64 18.19
C ALA A 317 -18.62 -4.59 18.91
N GLN A 318 -19.69 -5.09 18.29
CA GLN A 318 -21.02 -5.21 18.88
C GLN A 318 -21.04 -6.14 20.12
N SER A 319 -20.22 -7.20 20.14
CA SER A 319 -20.09 -8.07 21.30
C SER A 319 -19.23 -7.47 22.44
N GLY A 320 -18.71 -6.26 22.27
CA GLY A 320 -17.99 -5.53 23.31
C GLY A 320 -16.48 -5.58 23.25
N ALA A 321 -15.92 -6.06 22.13
CA ALA A 321 -14.47 -6.09 21.98
C ALA A 321 -13.88 -4.66 22.01
N THR A 322 -12.82 -4.48 22.80
CA THR A 322 -12.02 -3.26 22.82
C THR A 322 -11.29 -3.05 21.52
N THR A 323 -10.79 -1.84 21.28
CA THR A 323 -9.94 -1.54 20.11
C THR A 323 -8.71 -2.46 20.05
N ALA A 324 -8.08 -2.75 21.18
CA ALA A 324 -6.90 -3.62 21.25
C ALA A 324 -7.26 -5.07 20.89
N GLU A 325 -8.36 -5.60 21.40
CA GLU A 325 -8.85 -6.95 21.06
C GLU A 325 -9.24 -7.07 19.59
N LEU A 326 -9.89 -6.05 19.02
CA LEU A 326 -10.17 -6.00 17.58
C LEU A 326 -8.89 -5.97 16.75
N MET A 327 -7.90 -5.17 17.15
CA MET A 327 -6.60 -5.15 16.48
C MET A 327 -5.94 -6.51 16.50
N HIS A 328 -5.88 -7.16 17.66
CA HIS A 328 -5.31 -8.50 17.79
C HIS A 328 -6.06 -9.53 16.94
N ARG A 329 -7.40 -9.63 17.10
CA ARG A 329 -8.25 -10.59 16.39
C ARG A 329 -8.14 -10.46 14.87
N LEU A 330 -8.10 -9.23 14.37
CA LEU A 330 -8.04 -8.95 12.94
C LEU A 330 -6.60 -8.84 12.40
N GLY A 331 -5.58 -8.75 13.24
CA GLY A 331 -4.22 -8.49 12.82
C GLY A 331 -4.08 -7.12 12.16
N HIS A 332 -4.60 -6.06 12.83
CA HIS A 332 -4.42 -4.67 12.44
C HIS A 332 -3.19 -4.08 13.10
N THR A 333 -2.42 -3.28 12.37
CA THR A 333 -1.21 -2.62 12.90
C THR A 333 -1.49 -1.21 13.39
N THR A 334 -2.63 -0.62 13.05
CA THR A 334 -3.00 0.74 13.43
C THR A 334 -4.38 0.80 14.06
N PRO A 335 -4.56 1.59 15.15
CA PRO A 335 -5.87 1.77 15.81
C PRO A 335 -6.93 2.34 14.87
N VAL A 336 -6.56 3.21 13.93
CA VAL A 336 -7.47 3.84 12.96
C VAL A 336 -8.31 2.82 12.19
N MET A 337 -7.74 1.65 11.90
CA MET A 337 -8.47 0.58 11.21
C MET A 337 -9.51 -0.09 12.11
N ALA A 338 -9.23 -0.25 13.41
CA ALA A 338 -10.15 -0.84 14.38
C ALA A 338 -11.23 0.16 14.83
N LEU A 339 -10.87 1.42 15.03
CA LEU A 339 -11.80 2.50 15.39
C LEU A 339 -12.96 2.68 14.41
N ARG A 340 -12.78 2.34 13.13
CA ARG A 340 -13.85 2.39 12.13
C ARG A 340 -15.06 1.51 12.48
N TYR A 341 -14.85 0.49 13.31
CA TYR A 341 -15.91 -0.44 13.71
C TYR A 341 -16.53 -0.08 15.06
N GLN A 342 -15.86 0.74 15.86
CA GLN A 342 -16.37 1.20 17.16
C GLN A 342 -17.59 2.12 17.02
N HIS A 343 -17.67 2.92 15.94
CA HIS A 343 -18.82 3.79 15.66
C HIS A 343 -20.13 3.01 15.41
N VAL A 344 -20.05 1.72 15.02
CA VAL A 344 -21.23 0.88 14.81
C VAL A 344 -21.82 0.37 16.15
N ALA A 345 -21.09 0.59 17.24
CA ALA A 345 -21.53 0.27 18.60
C ALA A 345 -22.23 1.46 19.29
N GLU A 346 -22.69 2.47 18.54
CA GLU A 346 -23.48 3.58 19.07
C GLU A 346 -24.79 3.05 19.69
N GLY A 347 -25.17 3.60 20.85
CA GLY A 347 -26.37 3.16 21.60
C GLY A 347 -26.12 2.14 22.72
N ARG A 348 -24.84 1.78 22.99
CA ARG A 348 -24.50 0.78 24.02
C ARG A 348 -24.44 1.30 25.45
N ASP A 349 -24.70 2.59 25.69
CA ASP A 349 -24.61 3.16 27.03
C ASP A 349 -25.55 2.46 28.03
N ALA A 350 -26.78 2.13 27.61
CA ALA A 350 -27.72 1.35 28.40
C ALA A 350 -27.17 -0.07 28.70
N GLU A 351 -26.58 -0.76 27.73
CA GLU A 351 -25.95 -2.07 27.94
C GLU A 351 -24.76 -1.99 28.92
N ILE A 352 -23.96 -0.91 28.82
CA ILE A 352 -22.85 -0.66 29.74
C ILE A 352 -23.39 -0.47 31.15
N ALA A 353 -24.42 0.35 31.32
CA ALA A 353 -25.07 0.58 32.62
C ALA A 353 -25.64 -0.71 33.22
N GLU A 354 -26.29 -1.56 32.41
CA GLU A 354 -26.78 -2.87 32.87
C GLU A 354 -25.62 -3.82 33.25
N ARG A 355 -24.51 -3.80 32.53
CA ARG A 355 -23.32 -4.61 32.88
C ARG A 355 -22.68 -4.14 34.18
N LEU A 356 -22.59 -2.82 34.38
CA LEU A 356 -22.10 -2.25 35.63
C LEU A 356 -22.98 -2.66 36.79
N SER A 357 -24.30 -2.61 36.63
CA SER A 357 -25.25 -3.05 37.69
C SER A 357 -25.11 -4.54 38.01
N ARG A 358 -24.91 -5.39 36.99
CA ARG A 358 -24.64 -6.83 37.20
C ARG A 358 -23.31 -7.09 37.93
N LEU A 359 -22.26 -6.33 37.63
CA LEU A 359 -20.98 -6.44 38.35
C LEU A 359 -21.12 -6.05 39.83
N ALA A 360 -21.87 -5.00 40.13
CA ALA A 360 -22.16 -4.59 41.50
C ALA A 360 -22.92 -5.68 42.27
N ALA A 361 -23.99 -6.21 41.66
CA ALA A 361 -24.81 -7.30 42.27
C ALA A 361 -24.01 -8.60 42.47
N ALA A 362 -23.04 -8.91 41.60
CA ALA A 362 -22.17 -10.08 41.74
C ALA A 362 -21.14 -9.91 42.89
N ALA A 363 -20.74 -8.66 43.18
CA ALA A 363 -19.83 -8.35 44.27
C ALA A 363 -20.52 -8.45 45.68
N ASP A 364 -21.84 -8.29 45.69
CA ASP A 364 -22.65 -8.36 46.96
C ASP A 364 -23.09 -9.79 47.30
N THR A 365 -22.76 -10.80 46.49
CA THR A 365 -23.04 -12.20 46.83
C THR A 365 -21.91 -12.74 47.69
N PRO A 366 -22.12 -12.98 49.03
CA PRO A 366 -21.08 -13.53 49.90
C PRO A 366 -20.73 -14.94 49.39
N SER A 367 -19.43 -15.19 49.29
CA SER A 367 -18.87 -16.55 49.09
C SER A 367 -19.30 -17.39 50.28
N ASN A 368 -20.31 -18.23 50.14
CA ASN A 368 -20.57 -19.31 51.07
C ASN A 368 -19.44 -20.34 50.90
N GLU A 369 -18.41 -20.27 51.76
CA GLU A 369 -17.53 -21.40 52.02
C GLU A 369 -18.27 -22.51 52.79
#